data_de69179f01c62071ed79bc2cd3d78ae5
#
_entry.id   de69179f01c62071ed79bc2cd3d78ae5
#
_cell.length_a   1.000
_cell.length_b   1.000
_cell.length_c   1.000
_cell.angle_alpha   90.00
_cell.angle_beta   90.00
_cell.angle_gamma   90.00
#
_symmetry.space_group_name_H-M   'P 1'
#
loop_
_entity.id
_entity.type
_entity.pdbx_description
1 polymer ?
#
loop_
_entity_poly.entity_id
_entity_poly.type
_entity_poly.pdbx_seq_one_letter_code
_entity_poly.pdbx_strand_id
1 'polypeptide(L)'
;MKTAVYPGSFDPFTLGHKDILLRSSKIFDKVIVAIGENHGKQNLFSVEERIIDISNEINDIGIKDNVIVQSFNGLIVDFARSNNANILIKGVRGPVDYDYELQMAGMNSTMNPDIETIFLISRPEFSYISSSLVKQIAFMKGDYSSFVSSIVEKSIKSKI
;
A
#
# COMPACT_ATOMS: atom_id res chain seq x y z
N MET A 1 -11.86 6.96 -18.07
CA MET A 1 -10.98 7.22 -16.92
C MET A 1 -10.64 5.86 -16.29
N LYS A 2 -9.34 5.52 -16.23
CA LYS A 2 -8.85 4.26 -15.66
C LYS A 2 -8.56 4.46 -14.17
N THR A 3 -9.47 3.98 -13.32
CA THR A 3 -9.32 4.02 -11.86
C THR A 3 -8.74 2.69 -11.36
N ALA A 4 -7.69 2.76 -10.57
CA ALA A 4 -7.05 1.60 -9.94
C ALA A 4 -7.05 1.73 -8.42
N VAL A 5 -7.13 0.59 -7.73
CA VAL A 5 -7.01 0.51 -6.27
C VAL A 5 -5.67 -0.14 -5.90
N TYR A 6 -4.94 0.50 -5.02
CA TYR A 6 -3.70 -0.02 -4.43
C TYR A 6 -3.96 -0.41 -2.97
N PRO A 7 -4.32 -1.67 -2.71
CA PRO A 7 -4.66 -2.12 -1.37
C PRO A 7 -3.44 -2.55 -0.56
N GLY A 8 -3.50 -2.31 0.74
CA GLY A 8 -2.50 -2.78 1.69
C GLY A 8 -2.82 -2.40 3.13
N SER A 9 -2.04 -2.90 4.07
CA SER A 9 -2.11 -2.44 5.46
C SER A 9 -1.29 -1.18 5.71
N PHE A 10 -0.17 -1.00 5.00
CA PHE A 10 0.70 0.19 5.08
C PHE A 10 1.06 0.58 6.51
N ASP A 11 1.51 -0.37 7.27
CA ASP A 11 1.78 -0.22 8.71
C ASP A 11 3.24 -0.59 9.07
N PRO A 12 4.20 0.32 8.81
CA PRO A 12 4.09 1.64 8.17
C PRO A 12 4.14 1.61 6.63
N PHE A 13 3.84 2.76 6.03
CA PHE A 13 4.13 3.05 4.62
C PHE A 13 5.64 3.17 4.41
N THR A 14 6.19 2.40 3.46
CA THR A 14 7.64 2.30 3.22
C THR A 14 8.05 2.95 1.90
N LEU A 15 9.37 3.10 1.66
CA LEU A 15 9.88 3.56 0.36
C LEU A 15 9.49 2.62 -0.79
N GLY A 16 9.34 1.31 -0.53
CA GLY A 16 8.82 0.37 -1.51
C GLY A 16 7.38 0.65 -1.90
N HIS A 17 6.52 0.97 -0.94
CA HIS A 17 5.14 1.39 -1.21
C HIS A 17 5.09 2.71 -1.98
N LYS A 18 5.95 3.66 -1.61
CA LYS A 18 6.08 4.97 -2.27
C LYS A 18 6.46 4.82 -3.75
N ASP A 19 7.42 3.95 -4.08
CA ASP A 19 7.82 3.67 -5.48
C ASP A 19 6.66 3.11 -6.30
N ILE A 20 5.97 2.09 -5.78
CA ILE A 20 4.80 1.49 -6.45
C ILE A 20 3.71 2.54 -6.67
N LEU A 21 3.39 3.35 -5.65
CA LEU A 21 2.36 4.39 -5.73
C LEU A 21 2.72 5.46 -6.78
N LEU A 22 3.95 5.96 -6.76
CA LEU A 22 4.43 6.96 -7.70
C LEU A 22 4.39 6.46 -9.15
N ARG A 23 4.73 5.19 -9.38
CA ARG A 23 4.66 4.58 -10.71
C ARG A 23 3.21 4.36 -11.14
N SER A 24 2.35 3.94 -10.22
CA SER A 24 0.92 3.76 -10.47
C SER A 24 0.24 5.08 -10.86
N SER A 25 0.58 6.19 -10.18
CA SER A 25 0.01 7.51 -10.49
C SER A 25 0.34 8.02 -11.90
N LYS A 26 1.38 7.48 -12.55
CA LYS A 26 1.75 7.80 -13.94
C LYS A 26 1.06 6.90 -14.97
N ILE A 27 0.53 5.76 -14.55
CA ILE A 27 -0.09 4.75 -15.44
C ILE A 27 -1.61 4.94 -15.49
N PHE A 28 -2.21 5.30 -14.33
CA PHE A 28 -3.65 5.39 -14.17
C PHE A 28 -4.11 6.84 -13.99
N ASP A 29 -5.31 7.14 -14.49
CA ASP A 29 -5.92 8.47 -14.35
C ASP A 29 -6.26 8.77 -12.88
N LYS A 30 -6.64 7.74 -12.11
CA LYS A 30 -6.92 7.83 -10.67
C LYS A 30 -6.40 6.59 -9.95
N VAL A 31 -5.74 6.80 -8.81
CA VAL A 31 -5.32 5.73 -7.90
C VAL A 31 -5.94 5.95 -6.52
N ILE A 32 -6.55 4.91 -5.97
CA ILE A 32 -7.08 4.90 -4.61
C ILE A 32 -6.17 4.00 -3.77
N VAL A 33 -5.42 4.59 -2.84
CA VAL A 33 -4.70 3.82 -1.82
C VAL A 33 -5.73 3.34 -0.81
N ALA A 34 -5.94 2.03 -0.73
CA ALA A 34 -6.97 1.42 0.10
C ALA A 34 -6.35 0.75 1.33
N ILE A 35 -6.59 1.32 2.50
CA ILE A 35 -6.08 0.79 3.77
C ILE A 35 -7.08 -0.20 4.34
N GLY A 36 -6.68 -1.47 4.43
CA GLY A 36 -7.52 -2.51 5.03
C GLY A 36 -7.65 -2.34 6.54
N GLU A 37 -8.88 -2.33 7.03
CA GLU A 37 -9.21 -2.36 8.45
C GLU A 37 -9.21 -3.81 8.93
N ASN A 38 -8.08 -4.27 9.47
CA ASN A 38 -7.96 -5.63 10.00
C ASN A 38 -7.96 -5.60 11.53
N HIS A 39 -9.13 -5.84 12.12
CA HIS A 39 -9.34 -5.80 13.58
C HIS A 39 -8.64 -6.95 14.34
N GLY A 40 -8.16 -7.97 13.66
CA GLY A 40 -7.47 -9.11 14.26
C GLY A 40 -5.94 -8.97 14.31
N LYS A 41 -5.37 -7.92 13.73
CA LYS A 41 -3.91 -7.72 13.65
C LYS A 41 -3.48 -6.58 14.55
N GLN A 42 -2.42 -6.81 15.34
CA GLN A 42 -1.83 -5.75 16.15
C GLN A 42 -1.02 -4.82 15.26
N ASN A 43 -1.61 -3.65 14.92
CA ASN A 43 -0.98 -2.63 14.11
C ASN A 43 -0.16 -1.66 14.98
N LEU A 44 0.90 -1.08 14.42
CA LEU A 44 1.66 0.00 15.06
C LEU A 44 0.87 1.30 15.02
N PHE A 45 0.24 1.58 13.88
CA PHE A 45 -0.54 2.79 13.63
C PHE A 45 -2.04 2.47 13.49
N SER A 46 -2.89 3.38 14.00
CA SER A 46 -4.31 3.34 13.70
C SER A 46 -4.58 3.57 12.20
N VAL A 47 -5.79 3.30 11.76
CA VAL A 47 -6.20 3.55 10.37
C VAL A 47 -6.05 5.04 10.04
N GLU A 48 -6.49 5.91 10.95
CA GLU A 48 -6.42 7.37 10.81
C GLU A 48 -4.98 7.87 10.69
N GLU A 49 -4.08 7.35 11.51
CA GLU A 49 -2.66 7.71 11.46
C GLU A 49 -2.04 7.31 10.12
N ARG A 50 -2.36 6.12 9.61
CA ARG A 50 -1.88 5.66 8.30
C ARG A 50 -2.45 6.50 7.15
N ILE A 51 -3.72 6.92 7.22
CA ILE A 51 -4.32 7.86 6.25
C ILE A 51 -3.56 9.18 6.26
N ILE A 52 -3.25 9.73 7.43
CA ILE A 52 -2.53 10.99 7.58
C ILE A 52 -1.13 10.88 6.97
N ASP A 53 -0.37 9.84 7.34
CA ASP A 53 0.99 9.65 6.84
C ASP A 53 1.02 9.52 5.32
N ILE A 54 0.15 8.69 4.73
CA ILE A 54 0.10 8.49 3.29
C ILE A 54 -0.38 9.77 2.57
N SER A 55 -1.33 10.50 3.15
CA SER A 55 -1.80 11.76 2.57
C SER A 55 -0.69 12.82 2.55
N ASN A 56 0.12 12.88 3.61
CA ASN A 56 1.29 13.75 3.65
C ASN A 56 2.34 13.36 2.61
N GLU A 57 2.58 12.05 2.41
CA GLU A 57 3.46 11.54 1.35
C GLU A 57 2.97 11.94 -0.05
N ILE A 58 1.67 11.77 -0.32
CA ILE A 58 1.05 12.14 -1.59
C ILE A 58 1.22 13.64 -1.88
N ASN A 59 1.05 14.48 -0.86
CA ASN A 59 1.27 15.92 -0.99
C ASN A 59 2.75 16.25 -1.23
N ASP A 60 3.66 15.62 -0.48
CA ASP A 60 5.11 15.86 -0.59
C ASP A 60 5.65 15.52 -1.99
N ILE A 61 5.20 14.41 -2.57
CA ILE A 61 5.60 13.99 -3.92
C ILE A 61 4.78 14.59 -5.06
N GLY A 62 3.77 15.41 -4.76
CA GLY A 62 3.03 16.19 -5.76
C GLY A 62 2.07 15.40 -6.64
N ILE A 63 1.49 14.30 -6.15
CA ILE A 63 0.54 13.45 -6.90
C ILE A 63 -0.91 13.52 -6.38
N LYS A 64 -1.22 14.53 -5.58
CA LYS A 64 -2.54 14.69 -4.95
C LYS A 64 -3.72 14.84 -5.92
N ASP A 65 -3.44 15.25 -7.17
CA ASP A 65 -4.50 15.53 -8.15
C ASP A 65 -5.15 14.24 -8.68
N ASN A 66 -4.43 13.12 -8.65
CA ASN A 66 -4.93 11.83 -9.13
C ASN A 66 -4.79 10.68 -8.13
N VAL A 67 -4.35 10.94 -6.90
CA VAL A 67 -4.21 9.93 -5.85
C VAL A 67 -4.98 10.33 -4.60
N ILE A 68 -5.81 9.43 -4.09
CA ILE A 68 -6.55 9.61 -2.84
C ILE A 68 -6.30 8.42 -1.90
N VAL A 69 -6.52 8.63 -0.60
CA VAL A 69 -6.41 7.58 0.42
C VAL A 69 -7.78 7.33 1.04
N GLN A 70 -8.16 6.07 1.19
CA GLN A 70 -9.39 5.65 1.85
C GLN A 70 -9.13 4.38 2.67
N SER A 71 -9.84 4.21 3.76
CA SER A 71 -9.94 2.91 4.44
C SER A 71 -11.08 2.09 3.86
N PHE A 72 -10.98 0.77 4.02
CA PHE A 72 -12.07 -0.14 3.68
C PHE A 72 -12.15 -1.29 4.68
N ASN A 73 -13.37 -1.79 4.84
CA ASN A 73 -13.67 -2.99 5.58
C ASN A 73 -14.36 -4.01 4.65
N GLY A 74 -14.09 -5.31 4.84
CA GLY A 74 -14.64 -6.38 4.02
C GLY A 74 -13.78 -6.69 2.79
N LEU A 75 -14.42 -7.12 1.69
CA LEU A 75 -13.73 -7.59 0.50
C LEU A 75 -13.22 -6.44 -0.36
N ILE A 76 -11.98 -6.55 -0.81
CA ILE A 76 -11.36 -5.55 -1.70
C ILE A 76 -12.10 -5.43 -3.04
N VAL A 77 -12.66 -6.51 -3.55
CA VAL A 77 -13.44 -6.51 -4.80
C VAL A 77 -14.73 -5.70 -4.69
N ASP A 78 -15.39 -5.72 -3.53
CA ASP A 78 -16.58 -4.91 -3.27
C ASP A 78 -16.23 -3.44 -3.12
N PHE A 79 -15.12 -3.15 -2.43
CA PHE A 79 -14.59 -1.79 -2.33
C PHE A 79 -14.22 -1.22 -3.71
N ALA A 80 -13.51 -2.00 -4.53
CA ALA A 80 -13.15 -1.59 -5.88
C ALA A 80 -14.39 -1.28 -6.72
N ARG A 81 -15.39 -2.17 -6.71
CA ARG A 81 -16.65 -1.99 -7.43
C ARG A 81 -17.40 -0.72 -6.98
N SER A 82 -17.51 -0.47 -5.68
CA SER A 82 -18.19 0.72 -5.14
C SER A 82 -17.50 2.03 -5.50
N ASN A 83 -16.20 1.97 -5.85
CA ASN A 83 -15.41 3.11 -6.32
C ASN A 83 -15.27 3.17 -7.86
N ASN A 84 -16.04 2.37 -8.61
CA ASN A 84 -15.95 2.27 -10.08
C ASN A 84 -14.53 1.96 -10.56
N ALA A 85 -13.79 1.15 -9.79
CA ALA A 85 -12.45 0.69 -10.13
C ALA A 85 -12.50 -0.78 -10.51
N ASN A 86 -11.88 -1.12 -11.62
CA ASN A 86 -11.77 -2.50 -12.12
C ASN A 86 -10.33 -3.03 -12.12
N ILE A 87 -9.41 -2.30 -11.52
CA ILE A 87 -8.00 -2.66 -11.46
C ILE A 87 -7.52 -2.66 -10.01
N LEU A 88 -6.89 -3.78 -9.60
CA LEU A 88 -6.14 -3.88 -8.36
C LEU A 88 -4.64 -3.84 -8.66
N ILE A 89 -3.91 -3.00 -7.95
CA ILE A 89 -2.45 -2.89 -8.08
C ILE A 89 -1.80 -3.64 -6.92
N LYS A 90 -0.83 -4.48 -7.23
CA LYS A 90 -0.03 -5.20 -6.24
C LYS A 90 1.45 -5.02 -6.54
N GLY A 91 2.22 -4.58 -5.53
CA GLY A 91 3.68 -4.60 -5.58
C GLY A 91 4.19 -6.00 -5.27
N VAL A 92 5.14 -6.50 -6.06
CA VAL A 92 5.75 -7.82 -5.88
C VAL A 92 7.26 -7.66 -5.76
N ARG A 93 7.84 -8.18 -4.67
CA ARG A 93 9.28 -8.09 -4.36
C ARG A 93 10.06 -9.32 -4.76
N GLY A 94 9.39 -10.47 -4.79
CA GLY A 94 10.04 -11.74 -5.11
C GLY A 94 9.05 -12.90 -5.25
N PRO A 95 9.55 -14.12 -5.47
CA PRO A 95 8.71 -15.29 -5.75
C PRO A 95 7.67 -15.60 -4.67
N VAL A 96 8.03 -15.45 -3.40
CA VAL A 96 7.13 -15.75 -2.26
C VAL A 96 5.94 -14.79 -2.22
N ASP A 97 6.18 -13.49 -2.41
CA ASP A 97 5.10 -12.51 -2.53
C ASP A 97 4.23 -12.82 -3.75
N TYR A 98 4.86 -13.14 -4.88
CA TYR A 98 4.16 -13.44 -6.14
C TYR A 98 3.23 -14.63 -6.00
N ASP A 99 3.68 -15.74 -5.43
CA ASP A 99 2.85 -16.95 -5.26
C ASP A 99 1.59 -16.67 -4.44
N TYR A 100 1.72 -15.93 -3.35
CA TYR A 100 0.57 -15.55 -2.53
C TYR A 100 -0.37 -14.59 -3.28
N GLU A 101 0.17 -13.55 -3.90
CA GLU A 101 -0.63 -12.55 -4.61
C GLU A 101 -1.30 -13.12 -5.86
N LEU A 102 -0.68 -14.12 -6.52
CA LEU A 102 -1.28 -14.83 -7.64
C LEU A 102 -2.53 -15.60 -7.21
N GLN A 103 -2.48 -16.28 -6.06
CA GLN A 103 -3.65 -16.98 -5.50
C GLN A 103 -4.76 -16.00 -5.16
N MET A 104 -4.43 -14.87 -4.52
CA MET A 104 -5.40 -13.83 -4.21
C MET A 104 -6.02 -13.22 -5.47
N ALA A 105 -5.23 -12.97 -6.51
CA ALA A 105 -5.73 -12.47 -7.80
C ALA A 105 -6.72 -13.44 -8.44
N GLY A 106 -6.43 -14.74 -8.41
CA GLY A 106 -7.36 -15.79 -8.90
C GLY A 106 -8.68 -15.81 -8.14
N MET A 107 -8.64 -15.72 -6.81
CA MET A 107 -9.84 -15.64 -5.99
C MET A 107 -10.64 -14.36 -6.25
N ASN A 108 -9.97 -13.22 -6.33
CA ASN A 108 -10.61 -11.93 -6.60
C ASN A 108 -11.32 -11.93 -7.97
N SER A 109 -10.68 -12.45 -9.02
CA SER A 109 -11.30 -12.52 -10.36
C SER A 109 -12.44 -13.53 -10.42
N THR A 110 -12.44 -14.57 -9.60
CA THR A 110 -13.56 -15.50 -9.48
C THR A 110 -14.76 -14.86 -8.78
N MET A 111 -14.52 -14.06 -7.73
CA MET A 111 -15.57 -13.34 -7.01
C MET A 111 -16.14 -12.16 -7.82
N ASN A 112 -15.31 -11.53 -8.62
CA ASN A 112 -15.72 -10.42 -9.51
C ASN A 112 -14.90 -10.46 -10.81
N PRO A 113 -15.45 -11.05 -11.91
CA PRO A 113 -14.74 -11.20 -13.18
C PRO A 113 -14.35 -9.88 -13.88
N ASP A 114 -14.98 -8.77 -13.50
CA ASP A 114 -14.66 -7.45 -14.07
C ASP A 114 -13.41 -6.81 -13.44
N ILE A 115 -12.84 -7.44 -12.40
CA ILE A 115 -11.64 -6.93 -11.72
C ILE A 115 -10.40 -7.66 -12.22
N GLU A 116 -9.43 -6.87 -12.69
CA GLU A 116 -8.12 -7.35 -13.10
C GLU A 116 -7.04 -6.96 -12.06
N THR A 117 -6.10 -7.86 -11.78
CA THR A 117 -4.97 -7.58 -10.91
C THR A 117 -3.71 -7.34 -11.72
N ILE A 118 -3.07 -6.20 -11.50
CA ILE A 118 -1.80 -5.82 -12.15
C ILE A 118 -0.68 -5.89 -11.11
N PHE A 119 0.37 -6.63 -11.44
CA PHE A 119 1.58 -6.72 -10.63
C PHE A 119 2.62 -5.71 -11.10
N LEU A 120 3.08 -4.87 -10.18
CA LEU A 120 4.25 -4.01 -10.37
C LEU A 120 5.43 -4.59 -9.62
N ILE A 121 6.49 -4.93 -10.35
CA ILE A 121 7.71 -5.47 -9.76
C ILE A 121 8.42 -4.34 -9.00
N SER A 122 8.78 -4.59 -7.75
CA SER A 122 9.60 -3.69 -6.95
C SER A 122 10.96 -3.47 -7.61
N ARG A 123 11.45 -2.25 -7.55
CA ARG A 123 12.82 -1.96 -7.97
C ARG A 123 13.82 -2.66 -7.04
N PRO A 124 15.00 -3.06 -7.54
CA PRO A 124 15.99 -3.77 -6.73
C PRO A 124 16.33 -3.09 -5.41
N GLU A 125 16.45 -1.76 -5.42
CA GLU A 125 16.75 -0.95 -4.24
C GLU A 125 15.68 -0.98 -3.14
N PHE A 126 14.45 -1.41 -3.45
CA PHE A 126 13.33 -1.50 -2.51
C PHE A 126 12.85 -2.93 -2.26
N SER A 127 13.39 -3.91 -2.98
CA SER A 127 12.89 -5.30 -2.96
C SER A 127 13.03 -6.02 -1.62
N TYR A 128 13.93 -5.57 -0.76
CA TYR A 128 14.19 -6.12 0.57
C TYR A 128 13.41 -5.39 1.68
N ILE A 129 12.70 -4.29 1.36
CA ILE A 129 11.99 -3.49 2.35
C ILE A 129 10.59 -4.09 2.60
N SER A 130 10.27 -4.34 3.87
CA SER A 130 8.91 -4.69 4.29
C SER A 130 8.52 -3.93 5.55
N SER A 131 7.21 -3.65 5.70
CA SER A 131 6.69 -3.01 6.92
C SER A 131 7.00 -3.80 8.18
N SER A 132 6.95 -5.13 8.11
CA SER A 132 7.25 -6.01 9.26
C SER A 132 8.70 -5.89 9.69
N LEU A 133 9.65 -5.88 8.76
CA LEU A 133 11.08 -5.71 9.08
C LEU A 133 11.37 -4.30 9.60
N VAL A 134 10.76 -3.26 9.03
CA VAL A 134 10.90 -1.89 9.54
C VAL A 134 10.42 -1.79 10.98
N LYS A 135 9.26 -2.37 11.31
CA LYS A 135 8.76 -2.42 12.70
C LYS A 135 9.72 -3.16 13.62
N GLN A 136 10.23 -4.31 13.19
CA GLN A 136 11.16 -5.11 13.98
C GLN A 136 12.44 -4.32 14.29
N ILE A 137 13.03 -3.65 13.29
CA ILE A 137 14.22 -2.81 13.48
C ILE A 137 13.93 -1.66 14.45
N ALA A 138 12.78 -0.97 14.30
CA ALA A 138 12.39 0.13 15.16
C ALA A 138 12.21 -0.32 16.63
N PHE A 139 11.53 -1.43 16.88
CA PHE A 139 11.37 -2.00 18.22
C PHE A 139 12.71 -2.40 18.87
N MET A 140 13.67 -2.84 18.05
CA MET A 140 15.04 -3.15 18.50
C MET A 140 15.92 -1.89 18.61
N LYS A 141 15.35 -0.68 18.41
CA LYS A 141 16.06 0.60 18.43
C LYS A 141 17.19 0.70 17.39
N GLY A 142 17.05 -0.02 16.27
CA GLY A 142 17.93 0.08 15.13
C GLY A 142 17.58 1.28 14.23
N ASP A 143 18.47 1.64 13.32
CA ASP A 143 18.24 2.69 12.33
C ASP A 143 17.39 2.15 11.18
N TYR A 144 16.21 2.72 10.99
CA TYR A 144 15.26 2.41 9.92
C TYR A 144 15.07 3.57 8.92
N SER A 145 15.83 4.65 9.08
CA SER A 145 15.67 5.88 8.28
C SER A 145 15.83 5.66 6.77
N SER A 146 16.62 4.65 6.36
CA SER A 146 16.82 4.30 4.95
C SER A 146 15.66 3.54 4.31
N PHE A 147 14.64 3.14 5.07
CA PHE A 147 13.54 2.30 4.58
C PHE A 147 12.20 3.02 4.51
N VAL A 148 12.11 4.20 5.12
CA VAL A 148 10.91 5.04 5.18
C VAL A 148 11.26 6.50 4.88
N SER A 149 10.25 7.31 4.57
CA SER A 149 10.45 8.75 4.41
C SER A 149 10.64 9.44 5.77
N SER A 150 11.09 10.70 5.75
CA SER A 150 11.18 11.53 6.96
C SER A 150 9.82 11.76 7.64
N ILE A 151 8.72 11.74 6.88
CA ILE A 151 7.34 11.82 7.40
C ILE A 151 7.04 10.61 8.27
N VAL A 152 7.19 9.41 7.70
CA VAL A 152 6.93 8.15 8.39
C VAL A 152 7.93 7.89 9.52
N GLU A 153 9.20 8.29 9.34
CA GLU A 153 10.22 8.21 10.39
C GLU A 153 9.80 8.98 11.66
N LYS A 154 9.29 10.21 11.50
CA LYS A 154 8.77 11.00 12.62
C LYS A 154 7.58 10.32 13.30
N SER A 155 6.67 9.75 12.53
CA SER A 155 5.51 9.02 13.06
C SER A 155 5.95 7.79 13.87
N ILE A 156 6.91 7.00 13.38
CA ILE A 156 7.46 5.87 14.12
C ILE A 156 8.10 6.33 15.44
N LYS A 157 8.94 7.38 15.41
CA LYS A 157 9.59 7.95 16.60
C LYS A 157 8.60 8.41 17.67
N SER A 158 7.40 8.82 17.28
CA SER A 158 6.36 9.22 18.22
C SER A 158 5.66 8.05 18.91
N LYS A 159 5.83 6.82 18.41
CA LYS A 159 5.17 5.59 18.89
C LYS A 159 6.10 4.68 19.67
N ILE A 160 7.38 4.73 19.42
CA ILE A 160 8.45 3.90 19.98
C ILE A 160 9.53 4.80 20.56
#